data_ef651e7423043345a17908ad51d2b00e
#
_entry.id   ef651e7423043345a17908ad51d2b00e
#
_cell.length_a   1.000
_cell.length_b   1.000
_cell.length_c   1.000
_cell.angle_alpha   90.00
_cell.angle_beta   90.00
_cell.angle_gamma   90.00
#
_symmetry.space_group_name_H-M   'P 1'
#
loop_
_entity.id
_entity.type
_entity.pdbx_description
1 polymer ?
#
loop_
_entity_poly.entity_id
_entity_poly.type
_entity_poly.pdbx_seq_one_letter_code
_entity_poly.pdbx_strand_id
1 'polypeptide(L)'
;MIINDINFNDLYQQHLKACNHYNLPPTKWDKKAPKMAENLVGKPSRYNETLLKAMNVQPNETVLDIGCGPGTFVIPLAQQCQAVYALDYSQGMLDMVQQYKEKYQLNNITLLHKSWADNWDDVPQADVILASRSTLVDDLDDMIEKLQSKAKKRVFLTSVTQRHFLDEGVFEAIGRDD
;
A
#
# COMPACT_ATOMS: atom_id res chain seq x y z
N MET A 1 -27.37 -20.33 5.39
CA MET A 1 -26.84 -18.97 5.04
C MET A 1 -26.10 -19.12 3.74
N ILE A 2 -26.59 -18.48 2.69
CA ILE A 2 -25.93 -18.51 1.38
C ILE A 2 -24.94 -17.34 1.37
N ILE A 3 -23.75 -17.51 0.82
CA ILE A 3 -22.68 -16.50 0.84
C ILE A 3 -23.13 -15.15 0.23
N ASN A 4 -24.12 -15.21 -0.69
CA ASN A 4 -24.70 -14.03 -1.34
C ASN A 4 -25.59 -13.17 -0.40
N ASP A 5 -25.96 -13.72 0.78
CA ASP A 5 -26.78 -13.00 1.78
C ASP A 5 -25.90 -12.23 2.77
N ILE A 6 -24.57 -12.31 2.62
CA ILE A 6 -23.61 -11.68 3.53
C ILE A 6 -23.18 -10.33 2.95
N ASN A 7 -23.44 -9.25 3.69
CA ASN A 7 -22.83 -7.95 3.42
C ASN A 7 -21.42 -7.93 4.01
N PHE A 8 -20.41 -8.13 3.17
CA PHE A 8 -19.00 -8.17 3.60
C PHE A 8 -18.49 -6.81 4.05
N ASN A 9 -19.01 -5.70 3.51
CA ASN A 9 -18.63 -4.36 3.94
C ASN A 9 -19.12 -4.10 5.37
N ASP A 10 -20.35 -4.48 5.71
CA ASP A 10 -20.87 -4.38 7.09
C ASP A 10 -20.05 -5.20 8.08
N LEU A 11 -19.67 -6.43 7.71
CA LEU A 11 -18.82 -7.28 8.56
C LEU A 11 -17.42 -6.65 8.75
N TYR A 12 -16.86 -6.10 7.69
CA TYR A 12 -15.58 -5.43 7.73
C TYR A 12 -15.63 -4.20 8.66
N GLN A 13 -16.68 -3.36 8.54
CA GLN A 13 -16.89 -2.21 9.41
C GLN A 13 -17.05 -2.59 10.88
N GLN A 14 -17.78 -3.68 11.16
CA GLN A 14 -17.91 -4.21 12.53
C GLN A 14 -16.56 -4.68 13.06
N HIS A 15 -15.76 -5.34 12.24
CA HIS A 15 -14.41 -5.79 12.60
C HIS A 15 -13.49 -4.61 12.92
N LEU A 16 -13.46 -3.57 12.08
CA LEU A 16 -12.65 -2.37 12.31
C LEU A 16 -13.00 -1.70 13.65
N LYS A 17 -14.29 -1.58 13.94
CA LYS A 17 -14.77 -1.02 15.22
C LYS A 17 -14.35 -1.88 16.41
N ALA A 18 -14.50 -3.20 16.31
CA ALA A 18 -14.14 -4.13 17.38
C ALA A 18 -12.63 -4.15 17.69
N CYS A 19 -11.80 -3.94 16.67
CA CYS A 19 -10.35 -3.92 16.81
C CYS A 19 -9.76 -2.53 17.07
N ASN A 20 -10.59 -1.48 17.21
CA ASN A 20 -10.14 -0.08 17.30
C ASN A 20 -9.14 0.30 16.18
N HIS A 21 -9.29 -0.29 15.01
CA HIS A 21 -8.47 0.03 13.86
C HIS A 21 -9.05 1.25 13.13
N TYR A 22 -8.33 2.36 13.20
CA TYR A 22 -8.69 3.59 12.50
C TYR A 22 -7.54 4.05 11.63
N ASN A 23 -7.89 4.66 10.50
CA ASN A 23 -6.91 5.34 9.67
C ASN A 23 -6.24 6.45 10.46
N LEU A 24 -4.91 6.45 10.47
CA LEU A 24 -4.14 7.54 11.06
C LEU A 24 -4.21 8.76 10.14
N PRO A 25 -4.30 9.99 10.69
CA PRO A 25 -4.28 11.18 9.86
C PRO A 25 -2.94 11.30 9.10
N PRO A 26 -2.94 11.89 7.88
CA PRO A 26 -1.74 12.04 7.06
C PRO A 26 -0.54 12.62 7.81
N THR A 27 -0.79 13.61 8.68
CA THR A 27 0.24 14.28 9.48
C THR A 27 1.05 13.37 10.40
N LYS A 28 0.49 12.22 10.81
CA LYS A 28 1.25 11.21 11.57
C LYS A 28 2.22 10.44 10.68
N TRP A 29 1.83 10.20 9.43
CA TRP A 29 2.68 9.56 8.45
C TRP A 29 3.76 10.51 7.94
N ASP A 30 3.42 11.80 7.72
CA ASP A 30 4.39 12.84 7.35
C ASP A 30 5.58 12.87 8.33
N LYS A 31 5.27 12.84 9.64
CA LYS A 31 6.31 12.81 10.69
C LYS A 31 7.17 11.55 10.70
N LYS A 32 6.62 10.41 10.25
CA LYS A 32 7.32 9.13 10.22
C LYS A 32 8.12 8.93 8.92
N ALA A 33 7.77 9.64 7.86
CA ALA A 33 8.26 9.40 6.51
C ALA A 33 9.80 9.38 6.41
N PRO A 34 10.58 10.34 6.96
CA PRO A 34 12.02 10.31 6.85
C PRO A 34 12.65 9.07 7.48
N LYS A 35 12.22 8.70 8.70
CA LYS A 35 12.74 7.52 9.39
C LYS A 35 12.33 6.23 8.70
N MET A 36 11.12 6.16 8.17
CA MET A 36 10.67 5.01 7.40
C MET A 36 11.46 4.87 6.10
N ALA A 37 11.72 5.96 5.40
CA ALA A 37 12.53 5.95 4.19
C ALA A 37 13.93 5.42 4.44
N GLU A 38 14.61 5.91 5.49
CA GLU A 38 15.93 5.44 5.89
C GLU A 38 15.97 3.93 6.19
N ASN A 39 14.92 3.41 6.84
CA ASN A 39 14.87 2.02 7.29
C ASN A 39 14.37 1.04 6.23
N LEU A 40 13.62 1.49 5.22
CA LEU A 40 12.90 0.62 4.30
C LEU A 40 13.39 0.70 2.86
N VAL A 41 13.70 1.92 2.37
CA VAL A 41 14.04 2.11 0.95
C VAL A 41 15.45 1.61 0.68
N GLY A 42 15.56 0.66 -0.26
CA GLY A 42 16.84 0.05 -0.63
C GLY A 42 17.43 -0.88 0.46
N LYS A 43 16.64 -1.27 1.47
CA LYS A 43 17.08 -2.23 2.49
C LYS A 43 16.62 -3.64 2.14
N PRO A 44 17.45 -4.68 2.38
CA PRO A 44 17.06 -6.07 2.21
C PRO A 44 15.83 -6.40 3.06
N SER A 45 14.87 -7.06 2.46
CA SER A 45 13.66 -7.53 3.16
C SER A 45 13.11 -8.75 2.43
N ARG A 46 13.04 -9.89 3.15
CA ARG A 46 12.46 -11.11 2.60
C ARG A 46 11.02 -10.89 2.09
N TYR A 47 10.25 -10.07 2.80
CA TYR A 47 8.91 -9.71 2.39
C TYR A 47 8.90 -8.99 1.04
N ASN A 48 9.72 -7.92 0.92
CA ASN A 48 9.79 -7.13 -0.31
C ASN A 48 10.26 -7.97 -1.50
N GLU A 49 11.31 -8.76 -1.32
CA GLU A 49 11.86 -9.64 -2.35
C GLU A 49 10.84 -10.69 -2.81
N THR A 50 10.13 -11.31 -1.86
CA THR A 50 9.09 -12.29 -2.17
C THR A 50 7.94 -11.67 -2.95
N LEU A 51 7.48 -10.48 -2.55
CA LEU A 51 6.37 -9.79 -3.22
C LEU A 51 6.77 -9.31 -4.61
N LEU A 52 7.95 -8.68 -4.77
CA LEU A 52 8.46 -8.26 -6.08
C LEU A 52 8.60 -9.45 -7.04
N LYS A 53 9.11 -10.59 -6.54
CA LYS A 53 9.21 -11.83 -7.33
C LYS A 53 7.82 -12.36 -7.72
N ALA A 54 6.86 -12.37 -6.81
CA ALA A 54 5.50 -12.83 -7.07
C ALA A 54 4.79 -11.93 -8.09
N MET A 55 5.00 -10.61 -8.01
CA MET A 55 4.45 -9.66 -8.98
C MET A 55 4.96 -9.89 -10.39
N ASN A 56 6.21 -10.31 -10.55
CA ASN A 56 6.84 -10.63 -11.84
C ASN A 56 6.54 -9.55 -12.90
N VAL A 57 6.76 -8.28 -12.54
CA VAL A 57 6.47 -7.15 -13.42
C VAL A 57 7.43 -7.13 -14.59
N GLN A 58 6.90 -6.95 -15.80
CA GLN A 58 7.67 -6.97 -17.04
C GLN A 58 8.14 -5.55 -17.42
N PRO A 59 9.22 -5.41 -18.20
CA PRO A 59 9.77 -4.10 -18.59
C PRO A 59 8.81 -3.17 -19.34
N ASN A 60 7.81 -3.72 -20.02
CA ASN A 60 6.80 -2.98 -20.76
C ASN A 60 5.49 -2.77 -19.98
N GLU A 61 5.46 -3.12 -18.71
CA GLU A 61 4.27 -2.95 -17.87
C GLU A 61 4.33 -1.67 -17.04
N THR A 62 3.16 -1.14 -16.74
CA THR A 62 2.96 -0.02 -15.82
C THR A 62 2.45 -0.52 -14.48
N VAL A 63 2.85 0.14 -13.39
CA VAL A 63 2.45 -0.21 -12.02
C VAL A 63 1.77 0.96 -11.33
N LEU A 64 0.66 0.73 -10.63
CA LEU A 64 0.08 1.65 -9.66
C LEU A 64 0.31 1.09 -8.25
N ASP A 65 1.12 1.77 -7.46
CA ASP A 65 1.41 1.44 -6.05
C ASP A 65 0.57 2.34 -5.14
N ILE A 66 -0.41 1.76 -4.46
CA ILE A 66 -1.42 2.45 -3.65
C ILE A 66 -1.02 2.38 -2.18
N GLY A 67 -0.90 3.55 -1.53
CA GLY A 67 -0.28 3.67 -0.23
C GLY A 67 1.20 3.33 -0.31
N CYS A 68 1.87 3.93 -1.28
CA CYS A 68 3.26 3.61 -1.65
C CYS A 68 4.28 3.90 -0.54
N GLY A 69 3.86 4.63 0.50
CA GLY A 69 4.74 5.06 1.58
C GLY A 69 5.96 5.82 1.05
N PRO A 70 7.14 5.64 1.67
CA PRO A 70 8.34 6.37 1.26
C PRO A 70 9.00 5.82 -0.02
N GLY A 71 8.32 4.92 -0.76
CA GLY A 71 8.81 4.38 -2.02
C GLY A 71 9.49 3.01 -1.94
N THR A 72 9.18 2.22 -0.92
CA THR A 72 9.77 0.89 -0.70
C THR A 72 9.65 -0.03 -1.91
N PHE A 73 8.50 -0.03 -2.59
CA PHE A 73 8.28 -0.76 -3.83
C PHE A 73 8.44 0.11 -5.07
N VAL A 74 8.10 1.39 -5.00
CA VAL A 74 8.20 2.34 -6.13
C VAL A 74 9.59 2.34 -6.75
N ILE A 75 10.62 2.45 -5.92
CA ILE A 75 12.00 2.59 -6.41
C ILE A 75 12.48 1.32 -7.14
N PRO A 76 12.42 0.09 -6.57
CA PRO A 76 12.85 -1.10 -7.30
C PRO A 76 11.94 -1.41 -8.51
N LEU A 77 10.65 -1.08 -8.47
CA LEU A 77 9.76 -1.27 -9.61
C LEU A 77 10.10 -0.32 -10.76
N ALA A 78 10.38 0.96 -10.47
CA ALA A 78 10.76 1.93 -11.48
C ALA A 78 12.07 1.59 -12.21
N GLN A 79 12.95 0.81 -11.59
CA GLN A 79 14.19 0.34 -12.20
C GLN A 79 13.97 -0.80 -13.21
N GLN A 80 12.80 -1.43 -13.23
CA GLN A 80 12.56 -2.63 -14.05
C GLN A 80 11.31 -2.56 -14.94
N CYS A 81 10.42 -1.58 -14.77
CA CYS A 81 9.17 -1.47 -15.52
C CYS A 81 9.09 -0.18 -16.34
N GLN A 82 8.04 -0.06 -17.16
CA GLN A 82 7.84 1.09 -18.04
C GLN A 82 7.57 2.37 -17.25
N ALA A 83 6.65 2.33 -16.27
CA ALA A 83 6.31 3.48 -15.43
C ALA A 83 5.67 3.02 -14.11
N VAL A 84 5.85 3.85 -13.07
CA VAL A 84 5.21 3.68 -11.77
C VAL A 84 4.39 4.91 -11.41
N TYR A 85 3.14 4.70 -11.06
CA TYR A 85 2.26 5.67 -10.45
C TYR A 85 2.27 5.43 -8.94
N ALA A 86 2.85 6.34 -8.19
CA ALA A 86 3.01 6.25 -6.75
C ALA A 86 1.92 7.08 -6.06
N LEU A 87 0.94 6.42 -5.48
CA LEU A 87 -0.21 7.05 -4.83
C LEU A 87 -0.08 6.93 -3.31
N ASP A 88 -0.13 8.06 -2.62
CA ASP A 88 -0.20 8.11 -1.15
C ASP A 88 -0.96 9.36 -0.70
N TYR A 89 -1.63 9.27 0.44
CA TYR A 89 -2.36 10.41 1.03
C TYR A 89 -1.49 11.28 1.96
N SER A 90 -0.27 10.83 2.28
CA SER A 90 0.72 11.57 3.04
C SER A 90 1.67 12.29 2.08
N GLN A 91 1.68 13.60 2.13
CA GLN A 91 2.62 14.41 1.35
C GLN A 91 4.06 14.09 1.75
N GLY A 92 4.33 13.92 3.05
CA GLY A 92 5.66 13.57 3.53
C GLY A 92 6.18 12.24 2.98
N MET A 93 5.30 11.26 2.73
CA MET A 93 5.69 10.01 2.06
C MET A 93 6.07 10.26 0.60
N LEU A 94 5.27 11.03 -0.13
CA LEU A 94 5.56 11.38 -1.53
C LEU A 94 6.83 12.22 -1.66
N ASP A 95 7.12 13.10 -0.71
CA ASP A 95 8.37 13.87 -0.69
C ASP A 95 9.59 12.94 -0.56
N MET A 96 9.49 11.85 0.20
CA MET A 96 10.55 10.84 0.25
C MET A 96 10.70 10.11 -1.09
N VAL A 97 9.59 9.73 -1.73
CA VAL A 97 9.64 9.15 -3.09
C VAL A 97 10.33 10.10 -4.05
N GLN A 98 10.00 11.40 -4.02
CA GLN A 98 10.63 12.41 -4.87
C GLN A 98 12.15 12.48 -4.64
N GLN A 99 12.61 12.51 -3.38
CA GLN A 99 14.04 12.53 -3.07
C GLN A 99 14.76 11.29 -3.59
N TYR A 100 14.19 10.09 -3.44
CA TYR A 100 14.80 8.88 -3.98
C TYR A 100 14.72 8.79 -5.50
N LYS A 101 13.64 9.28 -6.12
CA LYS A 101 13.54 9.44 -7.57
C LYS A 101 14.69 10.28 -8.14
N GLU A 102 14.99 11.42 -7.51
CA GLU A 102 16.11 12.28 -7.88
C GLU A 102 17.46 11.61 -7.64
N LYS A 103 17.65 11.04 -6.44
CA LYS A 103 18.88 10.33 -6.07
C LYS A 103 19.25 9.21 -7.02
N TYR A 104 18.27 8.45 -7.52
CA TYR A 104 18.48 7.33 -8.45
C TYR A 104 18.25 7.71 -9.90
N GLN A 105 17.98 8.99 -10.20
CA GLN A 105 17.75 9.53 -11.56
C GLN A 105 16.62 8.79 -12.31
N LEU A 106 15.55 8.43 -11.61
CA LEU A 106 14.40 7.73 -12.17
C LEU A 106 13.40 8.73 -12.75
N ASN A 107 13.15 8.64 -14.07
CA ASN A 107 12.28 9.59 -14.77
C ASN A 107 10.87 9.05 -15.06
N ASN A 108 10.61 7.80 -14.67
CA ASN A 108 9.37 7.07 -14.95
C ASN A 108 8.45 6.90 -13.73
N ILE A 109 8.56 7.79 -12.74
CA ILE A 109 7.70 7.81 -11.56
C ILE A 109 6.80 9.06 -11.60
N THR A 110 5.50 8.87 -11.48
CA THR A 110 4.49 9.92 -11.29
C THR A 110 3.92 9.84 -9.87
N LEU A 111 3.94 10.95 -9.15
CA LEU A 111 3.41 11.05 -7.78
C LEU A 111 1.93 11.47 -7.84
N LEU A 112 1.08 10.79 -7.06
CA LEU A 112 -0.35 11.04 -6.96
C LEU A 112 -0.71 11.22 -5.48
N HIS A 113 -0.99 12.47 -5.09
CA HIS A 113 -1.40 12.80 -3.73
C HIS A 113 -2.91 12.56 -3.58
N LYS A 114 -3.27 11.35 -3.21
CA LYS A 114 -4.67 10.91 -3.06
C LYS A 114 -4.81 9.85 -1.96
N SER A 115 -6.02 9.79 -1.41
CA SER A 115 -6.46 8.74 -0.49
C SER A 115 -7.41 7.76 -1.17
N TRP A 116 -7.77 6.68 -0.47
CA TRP A 116 -8.84 5.78 -0.90
C TRP A 116 -10.21 6.48 -1.00
N ALA A 117 -10.48 7.49 -0.15
CA ALA A 117 -11.76 8.21 -0.12
C ALA A 117 -11.90 9.26 -1.23
N ASP A 118 -10.81 9.62 -1.92
CA ASP A 118 -10.84 10.63 -2.98
C ASP A 118 -11.47 10.07 -4.27
N ASN A 119 -11.90 10.99 -5.15
CA ASN A 119 -12.23 10.64 -6.51
C ASN A 119 -10.97 10.27 -7.29
N TRP A 120 -11.04 9.16 -8.04
CA TRP A 120 -9.93 8.61 -8.82
C TRP A 120 -10.10 8.73 -10.34
N ASP A 121 -10.96 9.64 -10.84
CA ASP A 121 -11.18 9.81 -12.28
C ASP A 121 -9.87 10.13 -13.03
N ASP A 122 -8.99 10.91 -12.41
CA ASP A 122 -7.67 11.30 -12.91
C ASP A 122 -6.53 10.31 -12.57
N VAL A 123 -6.80 9.27 -11.79
CA VAL A 123 -5.82 8.21 -11.53
C VAL A 123 -5.72 7.31 -12.75
N PRO A 124 -4.52 7.13 -13.34
CA PRO A 124 -4.37 6.31 -14.54
C PRO A 124 -4.60 4.83 -14.27
N GLN A 125 -5.05 4.11 -15.28
CA GLN A 125 -5.04 2.66 -15.28
C GLN A 125 -3.60 2.14 -15.42
N ALA A 126 -3.30 1.02 -14.74
CA ALA A 126 -2.01 0.35 -14.81
C ALA A 126 -2.16 -1.15 -15.10
N ASP A 127 -1.12 -1.75 -15.68
CA ASP A 127 -1.09 -3.19 -15.93
C ASP A 127 -1.13 -3.98 -14.64
N VAL A 128 -0.42 -3.50 -13.63
CA VAL A 128 -0.32 -4.13 -12.31
C VAL A 128 -0.67 -3.13 -11.23
N ILE A 129 -1.53 -3.52 -10.31
CA ILE A 129 -1.81 -2.74 -9.11
C ILE A 129 -1.21 -3.44 -7.89
N LEU A 130 -0.56 -2.66 -7.05
CA LEU A 130 -0.08 -3.06 -5.75
C LEU A 130 -0.76 -2.23 -4.67
N ALA A 131 -1.28 -2.88 -3.62
CA ALA A 131 -1.65 -2.25 -2.37
C ALA A 131 -1.06 -3.08 -1.22
N SER A 132 0.13 -2.69 -0.79
CA SER A 132 0.90 -3.43 0.20
C SER A 132 0.71 -2.84 1.59
N ARG A 133 -0.07 -3.53 2.44
CA ARG A 133 -0.39 -3.10 3.82
C ARG A 133 -1.06 -1.72 3.87
N SER A 134 -1.81 -1.37 2.85
CA SER A 134 -2.46 -0.07 2.67
C SER A 134 -3.97 -0.17 2.42
N THR A 135 -4.57 -1.30 2.76
CA THR A 135 -5.97 -1.62 2.52
C THR A 135 -6.87 -1.39 3.75
N LEU A 136 -6.43 -0.57 4.70
CA LEU A 136 -7.29 -0.10 5.77
C LEU A 136 -8.15 1.04 5.23
N VAL A 137 -9.38 0.73 4.85
CA VAL A 137 -10.31 1.63 4.16
C VAL A 137 -11.60 1.80 4.97
N ASP A 138 -12.36 2.83 4.68
CA ASP A 138 -13.67 3.04 5.31
C ASP A 138 -14.79 2.32 4.54
N ASP A 139 -14.60 2.08 3.24
CA ASP A 139 -15.54 1.39 2.37
C ASP A 139 -14.81 0.34 1.53
N LEU A 140 -15.15 -0.94 1.80
CA LEU A 140 -14.55 -2.08 1.12
C LEU A 140 -15.04 -2.22 -0.33
N ASP A 141 -16.31 -1.91 -0.57
CA ASP A 141 -16.92 -2.04 -1.90
C ASP A 141 -16.34 -0.97 -2.84
N ASP A 142 -16.23 0.29 -2.39
CA ASP A 142 -15.56 1.37 -3.14
C ASP A 142 -14.09 1.03 -3.45
N MET A 143 -13.37 0.46 -2.47
CA MET A 143 -11.99 0.02 -2.70
C MET A 143 -11.92 -1.03 -3.82
N ILE A 144 -12.81 -2.03 -3.79
CA ILE A 144 -12.82 -3.10 -4.80
C ILE A 144 -13.16 -2.53 -6.19
N GLU A 145 -14.15 -1.65 -6.28
CA GLU A 145 -14.52 -0.97 -7.53
C GLU A 145 -13.35 -0.16 -8.10
N LYS A 146 -12.65 0.61 -7.27
CA LYS A 146 -11.44 1.35 -7.67
C LYS A 146 -10.36 0.43 -8.21
N LEU A 147 -10.06 -0.65 -7.50
CA LEU A 147 -9.07 -1.63 -7.93
C LEU A 147 -9.45 -2.24 -9.30
N GLN A 148 -10.71 -2.65 -9.47
CA GLN A 148 -11.20 -3.23 -10.72
C GLN A 148 -11.15 -2.22 -11.88
N SER A 149 -11.54 -0.97 -11.63
CA SER A 149 -11.57 0.08 -12.65
C SER A 149 -10.17 0.50 -13.13
N LYS A 150 -9.15 0.37 -12.27
CA LYS A 150 -7.78 0.81 -12.57
C LYS A 150 -6.85 -0.32 -13.00
N ALA A 151 -7.19 -1.58 -12.72
CA ALA A 151 -6.36 -2.72 -13.11
C ALA A 151 -6.61 -3.16 -14.55
N LYS A 152 -5.55 -3.26 -15.36
CA LYS A 152 -5.62 -3.84 -16.70
C LYS A 152 -5.38 -5.35 -16.70
N LYS A 153 -4.50 -5.86 -15.81
CA LYS A 153 -4.08 -7.27 -15.83
C LYS A 153 -4.13 -7.94 -14.45
N ARG A 154 -3.44 -7.38 -13.44
CA ARG A 154 -3.21 -8.03 -12.15
C ARG A 154 -3.34 -7.05 -10.98
N VAL A 155 -3.84 -7.56 -9.86
CA VAL A 155 -3.90 -6.84 -8.59
C VAL A 155 -3.22 -7.67 -7.51
N PHE A 156 -2.33 -7.05 -6.75
CA PHE A 156 -1.67 -7.64 -5.58
C PHE A 156 -2.07 -6.86 -4.34
N LEU A 157 -2.74 -7.55 -3.45
CA LEU A 157 -3.10 -7.03 -2.13
C LEU A 157 -2.36 -7.81 -1.07
N THR A 158 -1.81 -7.12 -0.09
CA THR A 158 -1.28 -7.77 1.10
C THR A 158 -1.89 -7.17 2.35
N SER A 159 -2.27 -8.02 3.25
CA SER A 159 -2.82 -7.66 4.55
C SER A 159 -2.11 -8.43 5.65
N VAL A 160 -2.22 -7.93 6.87
CA VAL A 160 -1.73 -8.63 8.05
C VAL A 160 -2.77 -9.67 8.43
N THR A 161 -2.36 -10.92 8.55
CA THR A 161 -3.25 -12.05 8.90
C THR A 161 -3.40 -12.25 10.41
N GLN A 162 -2.57 -11.57 11.21
CA GLN A 162 -2.57 -11.64 12.66
C GLN A 162 -3.01 -10.29 13.24
N ARG A 163 -3.62 -10.33 14.43
CA ARG A 163 -4.07 -9.14 15.15
C ARG A 163 -2.94 -8.16 15.45
N HIS A 164 -1.71 -8.67 15.58
CA HIS A 164 -0.51 -7.89 15.89
C HIS A 164 0.63 -8.22 14.93
N PHE A 165 1.52 -7.24 14.69
CA PHE A 165 2.75 -7.44 13.93
C PHE A 165 3.80 -8.29 14.66
N LEU A 166 3.63 -8.51 15.95
CA LEU A 166 4.50 -9.32 16.79
C LEU A 166 3.87 -10.70 16.97
N ASP A 167 4.71 -11.70 17.09
CA ASP A 167 4.33 -13.05 17.46
C ASP A 167 3.65 -13.08 18.82
N GLU A 168 2.63 -13.92 19.02
CA GLU A 168 1.91 -14.05 20.30
C GLU A 168 2.86 -14.32 21.47
N GLY A 169 3.89 -15.14 21.26
CA GLY A 169 4.92 -15.39 22.27
C GLY A 169 5.72 -14.15 22.69
N VAL A 170 5.82 -13.14 21.84
CA VAL A 170 6.43 -11.84 22.20
C VAL A 170 5.51 -11.05 23.11
N PHE A 171 4.19 -11.07 22.88
CA PHE A 171 3.21 -10.41 23.75
C PHE A 171 3.19 -11.03 25.14
N GLU A 172 3.18 -12.37 25.23
CA GLU A 172 3.29 -13.10 26.50
C GLU A 172 4.58 -12.74 27.24
N ALA A 173 5.71 -12.70 26.53
CA ALA A 173 7.03 -12.39 27.10
C ALA A 173 7.13 -10.96 27.66
N ILE A 174 6.40 -9.99 27.10
CA ILE A 174 6.39 -8.59 27.58
C ILE A 174 5.22 -8.28 28.54
N GLY A 175 4.41 -9.29 28.88
CA GLY A 175 3.29 -9.15 29.82
C GLY A 175 2.20 -8.18 29.36
N ARG A 176 1.97 -8.09 28.05
CA ARG A 176 0.87 -7.33 27.47
C ARG A 176 -0.23 -8.31 27.06
N ASP A 177 -1.28 -8.30 27.82
CA ASP A 177 -2.59 -8.82 27.40
C ASP A 177 -3.26 -7.68 26.63
N ASP A 178 -3.14 -7.66 25.29
CA ASP A 178 -3.84 -6.74 24.34
C ASP A 178 -4.07 -5.28 24.71
#